data_ad3e4032c225297f16ab3054d23de9b8
#
_entry.id   ad3e4032c225297f16ab3054d23de9b8
#
_cell.length_a   1.000
_cell.length_b   1.000
_cell.length_c   1.000
_cell.angle_alpha   90.00
_cell.angle_beta   90.00
_cell.angle_gamma   90.00
#
_symmetry.space_group_name_H-M   'P 1'
#
loop_
_entity.id
_entity.type
_entity.pdbx_description
1 polymer ?
#
loop_
_entity_poly.entity_id
_entity_poly.type
_entity_poly.pdbx_seq_one_letter_code
_entity_poly.pdbx_strand_id
1 'polypeptide(L)'
;MSIRKKNFVIVWLANFFVSASTTMIVPFLSLYIETLSTFSNGFVQRWSGYVFGITFLMAFLVSPFWGRLGDKRGYKIILMATGTGIALSILFMGFVTSVYQLFFLRMAMGLVTGFIPTSLAMISAQTPKGSAGKTLGTLQMGQVSGSLFGPLLGGMLADRFGFTYTFFITSFVIFSSVLLVLFGVKEQPLAEKTAKRTPYTRKEVLSFIFHQPALWVMMLLTMLVQTGNFSIQPLLALYVNELHGPVNLAFFSGMAFSATGLGSLLLARKWGDLGDRYGHRRILIGLLLAASIFFIPQALASSLSVLLVFRFLFGMAMGGLLPCITAAIRVQAPGSIQGEILGYNVSFRFLGNVLGPLIGGIISSHFTISAAFYVTAFLFFAGACMLWIMQKFRKDSYAKAS
;
A
#
# COMPACT_ATOMS: atom_id res chain seq x y z
N MET A 1 -20.60 -27.27 -3.74
CA MET A 1 -19.35 -26.52 -3.47
C MET A 1 -19.08 -26.58 -1.98
N SER A 2 -17.86 -26.99 -1.55
CA SER A 2 -17.52 -27.04 -0.11
C SER A 2 -17.60 -25.66 0.52
N ILE A 3 -17.94 -25.57 1.82
CA ILE A 3 -18.04 -24.30 2.56
C ILE A 3 -16.75 -23.46 2.41
N ARG A 4 -15.59 -24.11 2.45
CA ARG A 4 -14.27 -23.45 2.26
C ARG A 4 -14.13 -22.79 0.89
N LYS A 5 -14.52 -23.47 -0.19
CA LYS A 5 -14.48 -22.91 -1.54
C LYS A 5 -15.47 -21.75 -1.69
N LYS A 6 -16.65 -21.86 -1.08
CA LYS A 6 -17.65 -20.79 -1.08
C LYS A 6 -17.12 -19.53 -0.35
N ASN A 7 -16.63 -19.70 0.87
CA ASN A 7 -16.01 -18.62 1.65
C ASN A 7 -14.87 -17.94 0.88
N PHE A 8 -13.99 -18.74 0.26
CA PHE A 8 -12.86 -18.23 -0.52
C PHE A 8 -13.32 -17.33 -1.68
N VAL A 9 -14.27 -17.77 -2.49
CA VAL A 9 -14.77 -16.98 -3.64
C VAL A 9 -15.43 -15.68 -3.18
N ILE A 10 -16.24 -15.74 -2.13
CA ILE A 10 -16.93 -14.56 -1.59
C ILE A 10 -15.92 -13.56 -1.02
N VAL A 11 -14.94 -14.02 -0.25
CA VAL A 11 -13.92 -13.16 0.33
C VAL A 11 -12.98 -12.61 -0.74
N TRP A 12 -12.71 -13.38 -1.80
CA TRP A 12 -11.94 -12.89 -2.95
C TRP A 12 -12.65 -11.73 -3.66
N LEU A 13 -13.94 -11.90 -3.96
CA LEU A 13 -14.78 -10.85 -4.56
C LEU A 13 -14.89 -9.63 -3.64
N ALA A 14 -15.12 -9.84 -2.35
CA ALA A 14 -15.18 -8.76 -1.37
C ALA A 14 -13.85 -7.99 -1.29
N ASN A 15 -12.71 -8.67 -1.28
CA ASN A 15 -11.39 -8.04 -1.33
C ASN A 15 -11.19 -7.23 -2.61
N PHE A 16 -11.60 -7.75 -3.76
CA PHE A 16 -11.56 -7.02 -5.02
C PHE A 16 -12.36 -5.71 -4.94
N PHE A 17 -13.64 -5.80 -4.55
CA PHE A 17 -14.50 -4.62 -4.48
C PHE A 17 -14.07 -3.62 -3.41
N VAL A 18 -13.71 -4.08 -2.21
CA VAL A 18 -13.22 -3.18 -1.14
C VAL A 18 -11.92 -2.50 -1.55
N SER A 19 -10.99 -3.23 -2.17
CA SER A 19 -9.74 -2.67 -2.63
C SER A 19 -9.95 -1.70 -3.80
N ALA A 20 -10.78 -2.04 -4.78
CA ALA A 20 -11.15 -1.15 -5.87
C ALA A 20 -11.76 0.13 -5.32
N SER A 21 -12.77 0.02 -4.45
CA SER A 21 -13.49 1.15 -3.87
C SER A 21 -12.59 2.08 -3.05
N THR A 22 -11.73 1.53 -2.20
CA THR A 22 -10.82 2.37 -1.40
C THR A 22 -9.78 3.11 -2.24
N THR A 23 -9.40 2.56 -3.40
CA THR A 23 -8.47 3.20 -4.33
C THR A 23 -9.15 4.07 -5.37
N MET A 24 -10.46 3.95 -5.60
CA MET A 24 -11.25 4.82 -6.48
C MET A 24 -11.17 6.30 -6.09
N ILE A 25 -11.06 6.57 -4.79
CA ILE A 25 -11.03 7.95 -4.24
C ILE A 25 -9.66 8.62 -4.47
N VAL A 26 -8.60 7.82 -4.59
CA VAL A 26 -7.21 8.30 -4.59
C VAL A 26 -6.94 9.33 -5.70
N PRO A 27 -7.38 9.15 -6.96
CA PRO A 27 -7.06 10.06 -8.05
C PRO A 27 -7.66 11.46 -7.92
N PHE A 28 -8.75 11.62 -7.21
CA PHE A 28 -9.45 12.90 -7.15
C PHE A 28 -9.51 13.53 -5.76
N LEU A 29 -8.92 12.90 -4.74
CA LEU A 29 -9.03 13.40 -3.37
C LEU A 29 -8.40 14.79 -3.20
N SER A 30 -7.25 15.06 -3.82
CA SER A 30 -6.62 16.38 -3.83
C SER A 30 -7.42 17.41 -4.63
N LEU A 31 -8.00 16.99 -5.76
CA LEU A 31 -8.90 17.83 -6.55
C LEU A 31 -10.17 18.17 -5.76
N TYR A 32 -10.68 17.20 -5.00
CA TYR A 32 -11.83 17.46 -4.12
C TYR A 32 -11.53 18.49 -3.04
N ILE A 33 -10.30 18.49 -2.48
CA ILE A 33 -9.87 19.53 -1.52
C ILE A 33 -9.93 20.93 -2.18
N GLU A 34 -9.53 21.06 -3.44
CA GLU A 34 -9.61 22.32 -4.20
C GLU A 34 -11.05 22.85 -4.31
N THR A 35 -12.04 21.97 -4.39
CA THR A 35 -13.46 22.39 -4.51
C THR A 35 -14.10 22.85 -3.21
N LEU A 36 -13.48 22.55 -2.06
CA LEU A 36 -14.07 22.88 -0.74
C LEU A 36 -13.96 24.38 -0.39
N SER A 37 -13.01 25.11 -0.96
CA SER A 37 -12.83 26.57 -0.79
C SER A 37 -11.76 27.09 -1.73
N THR A 38 -11.64 28.41 -1.83
CA THR A 38 -10.55 29.09 -2.53
C THR A 38 -9.27 29.04 -1.70
N PHE A 39 -8.49 27.97 -1.86
CA PHE A 39 -7.22 27.78 -1.17
C PHE A 39 -6.03 28.14 -2.06
N SER A 40 -4.90 28.48 -1.45
CA SER A 40 -3.62 28.57 -2.18
C SER A 40 -3.15 27.16 -2.56
N ASN A 41 -2.42 27.04 -3.68
CA ASN A 41 -1.88 25.75 -4.13
C ASN A 41 -1.03 25.06 -3.04
N GLY A 42 -0.20 25.80 -2.32
CA GLY A 42 0.59 25.26 -1.22
C GLY A 42 -0.25 24.72 -0.06
N PHE A 43 -1.42 25.32 0.22
CA PHE A 43 -2.36 24.80 1.20
C PHE A 43 -2.94 23.46 0.74
N VAL A 44 -3.42 23.37 -0.51
CA VAL A 44 -4.00 22.14 -1.08
C VAL A 44 -2.98 21.01 -1.07
N GLN A 45 -1.75 21.26 -1.51
CA GLN A 45 -0.69 20.25 -1.54
C GLN A 45 -0.36 19.71 -0.14
N ARG A 46 -0.21 20.59 0.85
CA ARG A 46 0.09 20.22 2.23
C ARG A 46 -1.04 19.44 2.87
N TRP A 47 -2.30 19.91 2.73
CA TRP A 47 -3.46 19.24 3.27
C TRP A 47 -3.77 17.92 2.57
N SER A 48 -3.50 17.81 1.28
CA SER A 48 -3.54 16.52 0.58
C SER A 48 -2.59 15.52 1.25
N GLY A 49 -1.36 15.93 1.56
CA GLY A 49 -0.41 15.10 2.30
C GLY A 49 -0.94 14.66 3.67
N TYR A 50 -1.53 15.57 4.45
CA TYR A 50 -2.08 15.26 5.77
C TYR A 50 -3.29 14.32 5.69
N VAL A 51 -4.22 14.56 4.78
CA VAL A 51 -5.44 13.77 4.57
C VAL A 51 -5.10 12.34 4.08
N PHE A 52 -4.07 12.17 3.26
CA PHE A 52 -3.58 10.84 2.89
C PHE A 52 -2.85 10.17 4.06
N GLY A 53 -1.93 10.87 4.70
CA GLY A 53 -1.05 10.33 5.75
C GLY A 53 -1.81 9.88 6.99
N ILE A 54 -2.83 10.63 7.43
CA ILE A 54 -3.59 10.33 8.66
C ILE A 54 -4.28 8.96 8.58
N THR A 55 -4.78 8.57 7.40
CA THR A 55 -5.42 7.26 7.23
C THR A 55 -4.45 6.11 7.52
N PHE A 56 -3.22 6.21 7.00
CA PHE A 56 -2.19 5.19 7.23
C PHE A 56 -1.67 5.20 8.65
N LEU A 57 -1.56 6.38 9.28
CA LEU A 57 -1.17 6.50 10.69
C LEU A 57 -2.19 5.79 11.60
N MET A 58 -3.47 6.03 11.40
CA MET A 58 -4.51 5.35 12.17
C MET A 58 -4.55 3.85 11.89
N ALA A 59 -4.44 3.44 10.63
CA ALA A 59 -4.37 2.04 10.24
C ALA A 59 -3.19 1.33 10.91
N PHE A 60 -2.02 1.97 10.99
CA PHE A 60 -0.84 1.46 11.69
C PHE A 60 -1.13 1.22 13.18
N LEU A 61 -1.70 2.22 13.85
CA LEU A 61 -1.98 2.16 15.30
C LEU A 61 -3.00 1.08 15.67
N VAL A 62 -4.05 0.89 14.85
CA VAL A 62 -5.13 -0.07 15.18
C VAL A 62 -5.00 -1.44 14.53
N SER A 63 -4.07 -1.64 13.59
CA SER A 63 -3.88 -2.94 12.92
C SER A 63 -3.70 -4.12 13.90
N PRO A 64 -2.90 -4.02 14.98
CA PRO A 64 -2.77 -5.12 15.96
C PRO A 64 -4.06 -5.38 16.76
N PHE A 65 -4.89 -4.35 16.94
CA PHE A 65 -6.17 -4.47 17.65
C PHE A 65 -7.17 -5.31 16.85
N TRP A 66 -7.36 -5.01 15.57
CA TRP A 66 -8.26 -5.76 14.70
C TRP A 66 -7.85 -7.21 14.54
N GLY A 67 -6.56 -7.50 14.44
CA GLY A 67 -6.05 -8.87 14.36
C GLY A 67 -6.42 -9.69 15.61
N ARG A 68 -6.15 -9.15 16.81
CA ARG A 68 -6.48 -9.81 18.10
C ARG A 68 -7.99 -9.97 18.31
N LEU A 69 -8.77 -8.97 17.89
CA LEU A 69 -10.21 -9.02 18.03
C LEU A 69 -10.83 -10.09 17.11
N GLY A 70 -10.30 -10.22 15.88
CA GLY A 70 -10.68 -11.28 14.94
C GLY A 70 -10.40 -12.68 15.46
N ASP A 71 -9.23 -12.88 16.09
CA ASP A 71 -8.88 -14.16 16.73
C ASP A 71 -9.80 -14.52 17.91
N LYS A 72 -10.38 -13.52 18.60
CA LYS A 72 -11.24 -13.74 19.79
C LYS A 72 -12.74 -13.83 19.46
N ARG A 73 -13.25 -12.93 18.59
CA ARG A 73 -14.69 -12.77 18.32
C ARG A 73 -15.14 -13.37 17.00
N GLY A 74 -14.20 -13.92 16.22
CA GLY A 74 -14.46 -14.41 14.88
C GLY A 74 -14.17 -13.36 13.79
N TYR A 75 -13.72 -13.85 12.64
CA TYR A 75 -13.27 -12.98 11.55
C TYR A 75 -14.42 -12.34 10.79
N LYS A 76 -15.59 -13.01 10.69
CA LYS A 76 -16.76 -12.53 9.97
C LYS A 76 -17.27 -11.19 10.56
N ILE A 77 -17.41 -11.15 11.88
CA ILE A 77 -17.87 -9.93 12.59
C ILE A 77 -16.91 -8.76 12.34
N ILE A 78 -15.60 -9.02 12.34
CA ILE A 78 -14.61 -7.98 12.10
C ILE A 78 -14.64 -7.49 10.64
N LEU A 79 -14.80 -8.41 9.67
CA LEU A 79 -14.99 -8.03 8.26
C LEU A 79 -16.22 -7.13 8.08
N MET A 80 -17.32 -7.47 8.73
CA MET A 80 -18.55 -6.66 8.67
C MET A 80 -18.36 -5.30 9.33
N ALA A 81 -17.81 -5.24 10.54
CA ALA A 81 -17.61 -4.00 11.28
C ALA A 81 -16.65 -3.05 10.54
N THR A 82 -15.49 -3.57 10.08
CA THR A 82 -14.50 -2.77 9.38
C THR A 82 -14.99 -2.34 7.99
N GLY A 83 -15.62 -3.24 7.25
CA GLY A 83 -16.22 -2.91 5.94
C GLY A 83 -17.30 -1.86 6.04
N THR A 84 -18.23 -1.99 6.99
CA THR A 84 -19.28 -0.97 7.25
C THR A 84 -18.68 0.36 7.69
N GLY A 85 -17.68 0.35 8.58
CA GLY A 85 -16.99 1.56 9.00
C GLY A 85 -16.29 2.29 7.85
N ILE A 86 -15.64 1.57 6.94
CA ILE A 86 -15.04 2.15 5.72
C ILE A 86 -16.14 2.73 4.83
N ALA A 87 -17.22 1.98 4.58
CA ALA A 87 -18.34 2.44 3.75
C ALA A 87 -18.98 3.74 4.30
N LEU A 88 -19.25 3.79 5.60
CA LEU A 88 -19.80 4.99 6.25
C LEU A 88 -18.84 6.18 6.19
N SER A 89 -17.54 5.94 6.46
CA SER A 89 -16.54 7.01 6.36
C SER A 89 -16.52 7.62 4.96
N ILE A 90 -16.57 6.79 3.92
CA ILE A 90 -16.60 7.25 2.52
C ILE A 90 -17.92 7.92 2.18
N LEU A 91 -19.05 7.40 2.66
CA LEU A 91 -20.37 8.02 2.46
C LEU A 91 -20.39 9.45 2.97
N PHE A 92 -19.90 9.65 4.20
CA PHE A 92 -19.87 10.97 4.82
C PHE A 92 -18.87 11.93 4.16
N MET A 93 -17.81 11.43 3.49
CA MET A 93 -16.92 12.29 2.69
C MET A 93 -17.66 13.01 1.56
N GLY A 94 -18.76 12.48 1.05
CA GLY A 94 -19.60 13.15 0.05
C GLY A 94 -20.39 14.35 0.58
N PHE A 95 -20.49 14.55 1.90
CA PHE A 95 -21.22 15.65 2.53
C PHE A 95 -20.32 16.70 3.18
N VAL A 96 -18.98 16.56 3.10
CA VAL A 96 -18.08 17.50 3.77
C VAL A 96 -18.08 18.85 3.06
N THR A 97 -17.98 19.90 3.87
CA THR A 97 -17.89 21.30 3.45
C THR A 97 -16.55 21.93 3.84
N SER A 98 -15.69 21.17 4.54
CA SER A 98 -14.41 21.65 5.04
C SER A 98 -13.35 20.57 4.96
N VAL A 99 -12.11 20.99 4.67
CA VAL A 99 -10.92 20.12 4.68
C VAL A 99 -10.71 19.44 6.03
N TYR A 100 -11.06 20.10 7.14
CA TYR A 100 -10.94 19.52 8.47
C TYR A 100 -11.91 18.33 8.67
N GLN A 101 -13.17 18.47 8.19
CA GLN A 101 -14.12 17.34 8.21
C GLN A 101 -13.59 16.16 7.39
N LEU A 102 -13.04 16.42 6.21
CA LEU A 102 -12.43 15.40 5.38
C LEU A 102 -11.25 14.71 6.10
N PHE A 103 -10.41 15.47 6.79
CA PHE A 103 -9.30 14.94 7.58
C PHE A 103 -9.77 14.01 8.70
N PHE A 104 -10.79 14.41 9.48
CA PHE A 104 -11.34 13.57 10.54
C PHE A 104 -12.06 12.32 10.01
N LEU A 105 -12.73 12.39 8.86
CA LEU A 105 -13.32 11.21 8.22
C LEU A 105 -12.24 10.25 7.68
N ARG A 106 -11.15 10.77 7.14
CA ARG A 106 -9.99 9.97 6.74
C ARG A 106 -9.29 9.34 7.95
N MET A 107 -9.25 10.04 9.07
CA MET A 107 -8.80 9.50 10.34
C MET A 107 -9.71 8.36 10.81
N ALA A 108 -11.02 8.56 10.80
CA ALA A 108 -12.01 7.53 11.14
C ALA A 108 -11.92 6.32 10.21
N MET A 109 -11.76 6.54 8.90
CA MET A 109 -11.53 5.48 7.93
C MET A 109 -10.28 4.66 8.26
N GLY A 110 -9.20 5.32 8.68
CA GLY A 110 -7.96 4.65 9.11
C GLY A 110 -8.18 3.75 10.33
N LEU A 111 -8.96 4.21 11.32
CA LEU A 111 -9.30 3.45 12.54
C LEU A 111 -10.05 2.15 12.22
N VAL A 112 -10.85 2.12 11.17
CA VAL A 112 -11.61 0.93 10.75
C VAL A 112 -10.94 0.15 9.61
N THR A 113 -9.73 0.49 9.22
CA THR A 113 -8.99 -0.20 8.15
C THR A 113 -8.46 -1.54 8.64
N GLY A 114 -9.30 -2.56 8.63
CA GLY A 114 -8.97 -3.93 9.07
C GLY A 114 -9.47 -5.02 8.12
N PHE A 115 -10.24 -4.67 7.09
CA PHE A 115 -10.93 -5.64 6.25
C PHE A 115 -9.97 -6.60 5.53
N ILE A 116 -8.99 -6.09 4.80
CA ILE A 116 -8.04 -6.91 4.01
C ILE A 116 -7.17 -7.82 4.90
N PRO A 117 -6.50 -7.32 5.96
CA PRO A 117 -5.74 -8.20 6.85
C PRO A 117 -6.59 -9.29 7.50
N THR A 118 -7.82 -8.94 7.91
CA THR A 118 -8.75 -9.90 8.52
C THR A 118 -9.20 -10.97 7.52
N SER A 119 -9.44 -10.60 6.27
CA SER A 119 -9.79 -11.56 5.22
C SER A 119 -8.67 -12.56 4.93
N LEU A 120 -7.42 -12.08 4.89
CA LEU A 120 -6.23 -12.92 4.76
C LEU A 120 -6.08 -13.87 5.95
N ALA A 121 -6.29 -13.38 7.18
CA ALA A 121 -6.24 -14.19 8.40
C ALA A 121 -7.32 -15.26 8.41
N MET A 122 -8.56 -14.93 8.04
CA MET A 122 -9.68 -15.84 7.94
C MET A 122 -9.42 -17.00 6.95
N ILE A 123 -8.99 -16.67 5.73
CA ILE A 123 -8.71 -17.66 4.71
C ILE A 123 -7.49 -18.50 5.07
N SER A 124 -6.46 -17.88 5.66
CA SER A 124 -5.29 -18.61 6.17
C SER A 124 -5.67 -19.65 7.22
N ALA A 125 -6.56 -19.30 8.16
CA ALA A 125 -7.03 -20.21 9.20
C ALA A 125 -7.83 -21.41 8.64
N GLN A 126 -8.51 -21.24 7.51
CA GLN A 126 -9.32 -22.26 6.86
C GLN A 126 -8.54 -23.11 5.83
N THR A 127 -7.30 -22.74 5.52
CA THR A 127 -6.51 -23.38 4.46
C THR A 127 -5.50 -24.37 5.03
N PRO A 128 -5.41 -25.62 4.47
CA PRO A 128 -4.37 -26.57 4.86
C PRO A 128 -2.96 -26.02 4.60
N LYS A 129 -1.99 -26.37 5.47
CA LYS A 129 -0.60 -25.86 5.39
C LYS A 129 0.03 -26.06 4.01
N GLY A 130 -0.18 -27.18 3.34
CA GLY A 130 0.41 -27.50 2.04
C GLY A 130 -0.11 -26.68 0.85
N SER A 131 -1.28 -26.00 0.99
CA SER A 131 -1.90 -25.17 -0.07
C SER A 131 -2.01 -23.70 0.29
N ALA A 132 -1.53 -23.30 1.47
CA ALA A 132 -1.69 -21.96 2.00
C ALA A 132 -1.09 -20.89 1.08
N GLY A 133 0.12 -21.10 0.56
CA GLY A 133 0.79 -20.16 -0.34
C GLY A 133 -0.02 -19.85 -1.61
N LYS A 134 -0.49 -20.89 -2.30
CA LYS A 134 -1.31 -20.75 -3.51
C LYS A 134 -2.64 -20.05 -3.21
N THR A 135 -3.32 -20.45 -2.14
CA THR A 135 -4.63 -19.89 -1.76
C THR A 135 -4.53 -18.41 -1.39
N LEU A 136 -3.58 -18.06 -0.52
CA LEU A 136 -3.36 -16.66 -0.10
C LEU A 136 -2.85 -15.80 -1.24
N GLY A 137 -1.97 -16.33 -2.11
CA GLY A 137 -1.54 -15.63 -3.32
C GLY A 137 -2.71 -15.31 -4.25
N THR A 138 -3.62 -16.29 -4.49
CA THR A 138 -4.82 -16.04 -5.30
C THR A 138 -5.76 -15.02 -4.63
N LEU A 139 -5.89 -15.05 -3.29
CA LEU A 139 -6.68 -14.07 -2.57
C LEU A 139 -6.11 -12.64 -2.72
N GLN A 140 -4.79 -12.50 -2.64
CA GLN A 140 -4.10 -11.22 -2.85
C GLN A 140 -4.24 -10.71 -4.28
N MET A 141 -4.35 -11.58 -5.28
CA MET A 141 -4.63 -11.16 -6.66
C MET A 141 -5.95 -10.38 -6.78
N GLY A 142 -6.99 -10.78 -6.01
CA GLY A 142 -8.24 -10.00 -5.95
C GLY A 142 -8.01 -8.57 -5.46
N GLN A 143 -7.26 -8.42 -4.37
CA GLN A 143 -6.88 -7.11 -3.82
C GLN A 143 -6.07 -6.28 -4.83
N VAL A 144 -5.04 -6.86 -5.42
CA VAL A 144 -4.15 -6.17 -6.38
C VAL A 144 -4.92 -5.74 -7.63
N SER A 145 -5.77 -6.63 -8.17
CA SER A 145 -6.62 -6.28 -9.31
C SER A 145 -7.59 -5.16 -8.96
N GLY A 146 -8.22 -5.20 -7.78
CA GLY A 146 -9.08 -4.12 -7.31
C GLY A 146 -8.33 -2.79 -7.22
N SER A 147 -7.14 -2.78 -6.62
CA SER A 147 -6.33 -1.55 -6.50
C SER A 147 -5.80 -1.02 -7.82
N LEU A 148 -5.71 -1.86 -8.84
CA LEU A 148 -5.32 -1.47 -10.19
C LEU A 148 -6.47 -0.78 -10.94
N PHE A 149 -7.67 -1.40 -10.92
CA PHE A 149 -8.82 -0.87 -11.64
C PHE A 149 -9.52 0.27 -10.90
N GLY A 150 -9.41 0.31 -9.56
CA GLY A 150 -10.05 1.32 -8.72
C GLY A 150 -9.78 2.75 -9.17
N PRO A 151 -8.52 3.19 -9.27
CA PRO A 151 -8.21 4.57 -9.67
C PRO A 151 -8.77 4.97 -11.03
N LEU A 152 -8.73 4.06 -12.01
CA LEU A 152 -9.27 4.30 -13.34
C LEU A 152 -10.79 4.47 -13.33
N LEU A 153 -11.48 3.55 -12.66
CA LEU A 153 -12.94 3.61 -12.52
C LEU A 153 -13.36 4.83 -11.69
N GLY A 154 -12.63 5.13 -10.62
CA GLY A 154 -12.90 6.28 -9.76
C GLY A 154 -12.74 7.61 -10.49
N GLY A 155 -11.68 7.75 -11.29
CA GLY A 155 -11.48 8.93 -12.12
C GLY A 155 -12.58 9.10 -13.17
N MET A 156 -12.96 8.02 -13.87
CA MET A 156 -14.05 8.04 -14.84
C MET A 156 -15.40 8.42 -14.21
N LEU A 157 -15.71 7.89 -13.03
CA LEU A 157 -16.93 8.23 -12.32
C LEU A 157 -16.92 9.68 -11.84
N ALA A 158 -15.78 10.16 -11.35
CA ALA A 158 -15.64 11.52 -10.85
C ALA A 158 -15.82 12.57 -11.97
N ASP A 159 -15.25 12.33 -13.16
CA ASP A 159 -15.42 13.22 -14.32
C ASP A 159 -16.86 13.19 -14.85
N ARG A 160 -17.55 12.04 -14.80
CA ARG A 160 -18.91 11.90 -15.36
C ARG A 160 -20.02 12.31 -14.41
N PHE A 161 -19.89 11.99 -13.14
CA PHE A 161 -20.95 12.17 -12.13
C PHE A 161 -20.57 13.17 -11.02
N GLY A 162 -19.32 13.64 -10.99
CA GLY A 162 -18.78 14.48 -9.93
C GLY A 162 -18.30 13.70 -8.71
N PHE A 163 -17.57 14.39 -7.84
CA PHE A 163 -16.91 13.78 -6.68
C PHE A 163 -17.91 13.21 -5.67
N THR A 164 -18.96 13.96 -5.35
CA THR A 164 -20.00 13.58 -4.37
C THR A 164 -20.66 12.24 -4.73
N TYR A 165 -21.15 12.10 -5.96
CA TYR A 165 -21.77 10.86 -6.40
C TYR A 165 -20.76 9.71 -6.47
N THR A 166 -19.51 9.99 -6.77
CA THR A 166 -18.44 8.97 -6.75
C THR A 166 -18.22 8.43 -5.34
N PHE A 167 -18.25 9.27 -4.29
CA PHE A 167 -18.23 8.79 -2.91
C PHE A 167 -19.42 7.90 -2.58
N PHE A 168 -20.64 8.27 -3.02
CA PHE A 168 -21.84 7.47 -2.77
C PHE A 168 -21.79 6.12 -3.46
N ILE A 169 -21.41 6.08 -4.75
CA ILE A 169 -21.24 4.83 -5.50
C ILE A 169 -20.18 3.94 -4.83
N THR A 170 -19.04 4.52 -4.47
CA THR A 170 -17.94 3.81 -3.80
C THR A 170 -18.40 3.20 -2.47
N SER A 171 -19.11 3.98 -1.65
CA SER A 171 -19.69 3.51 -0.38
C SER A 171 -20.67 2.36 -0.61
N PHE A 172 -21.57 2.49 -1.59
CA PHE A 172 -22.55 1.47 -1.92
C PHE A 172 -21.90 0.15 -2.35
N VAL A 173 -20.82 0.20 -3.14
CA VAL A 173 -20.07 -1.00 -3.57
C VAL A 173 -19.43 -1.69 -2.36
N ILE A 174 -18.85 -0.94 -1.42
CA ILE A 174 -18.29 -1.53 -0.19
C ILE A 174 -19.41 -2.14 0.65
N PHE A 175 -20.51 -1.44 0.81
CA PHE A 175 -21.64 -1.93 1.60
C PHE A 175 -22.24 -3.20 1.00
N SER A 176 -22.34 -3.27 -0.34
CA SER A 176 -22.73 -4.50 -1.05
C SER A 176 -21.75 -5.65 -0.79
N SER A 177 -20.46 -5.35 -0.71
CA SER A 177 -19.43 -6.34 -0.35
C SER A 177 -19.58 -6.84 1.09
N VAL A 178 -19.98 -5.97 2.02
CA VAL A 178 -20.29 -6.36 3.41
C VAL A 178 -21.53 -7.27 3.45
N LEU A 179 -22.56 -6.97 2.67
CA LEU A 179 -23.75 -7.84 2.56
C LEU A 179 -23.38 -9.20 1.96
N LEU A 180 -22.51 -9.25 0.96
CA LEU A 180 -21.98 -10.52 0.42
C LEU A 180 -21.28 -11.34 1.51
N VAL A 181 -20.50 -10.72 2.38
CA VAL A 181 -19.88 -11.40 3.52
C VAL A 181 -20.92 -11.83 4.55
N LEU A 182 -21.89 -10.97 4.87
CA LEU A 182 -22.95 -11.25 5.83
C LEU A 182 -23.75 -12.50 5.47
N PHE A 183 -24.26 -12.59 4.24
CA PHE A 183 -25.12 -13.67 3.80
C PHE A 183 -24.35 -14.87 3.23
N GLY A 184 -23.18 -14.65 2.70
CA GLY A 184 -22.43 -15.68 1.95
C GLY A 184 -21.40 -16.44 2.77
N VAL A 185 -20.72 -15.77 3.72
CA VAL A 185 -19.66 -16.37 4.51
C VAL A 185 -20.23 -17.11 5.70
N LYS A 186 -19.88 -18.39 5.81
CA LYS A 186 -20.15 -19.20 7.01
C LYS A 186 -18.89 -19.28 7.86
N GLU A 187 -18.98 -18.78 9.09
CA GLU A 187 -17.88 -18.87 10.05
C GLU A 187 -17.68 -20.34 10.42
N GLN A 188 -16.45 -20.79 10.36
CA GLN A 188 -16.08 -22.10 10.87
C GLN A 188 -15.48 -21.92 12.26
N PRO A 189 -15.77 -22.82 13.22
CA PRO A 189 -15.12 -22.77 14.51
C PRO A 189 -13.61 -22.68 14.29
N LEU A 190 -12.98 -21.69 14.93
CA LEU A 190 -11.53 -21.62 14.97
C LEU A 190 -11.04 -22.92 15.60
N ALA A 191 -10.37 -23.76 14.80
CA ALA A 191 -9.63 -24.87 15.37
C ALA A 191 -8.74 -24.25 16.45
N GLU A 192 -8.80 -24.81 17.67
CA GLU A 192 -7.94 -24.36 18.77
C GLU A 192 -6.51 -24.23 18.22
N LYS A 193 -6.11 -22.99 17.98
CA LYS A 193 -4.72 -22.71 17.70
C LYS A 193 -3.98 -23.06 18.97
N THR A 194 -3.43 -24.24 19.05
CA THR A 194 -2.22 -24.48 19.82
C THR A 194 -1.18 -23.52 19.22
N ALA A 195 -1.29 -22.26 19.57
CA ALA A 195 -0.24 -21.29 19.34
C ALA A 195 0.97 -21.87 20.07
N LYS A 196 1.84 -22.56 19.34
CA LYS A 196 3.20 -22.82 19.85
C LYS A 196 3.73 -21.42 20.14
N ARG A 197 3.68 -21.05 21.45
CA ARG A 197 4.32 -19.85 21.94
C ARG A 197 5.74 -19.92 21.39
N THR A 198 6.12 -18.93 20.63
CA THR A 198 7.52 -18.78 20.25
C THR A 198 8.32 -18.77 21.54
N PRO A 199 9.38 -19.58 21.67
CA PRO A 199 10.18 -19.63 22.90
C PRO A 199 10.87 -18.29 23.22
N TYR A 200 10.73 -17.32 22.33
CA TYR A 200 11.35 -16.00 22.39
C TYR A 200 10.38 -14.93 22.87
N THR A 201 10.85 -14.08 23.77
CA THR A 201 10.12 -12.88 24.22
C THR A 201 10.25 -11.78 23.15
N ARG A 202 9.31 -10.82 23.13
CA ARG A 202 9.39 -9.66 22.21
C ARG A 202 10.71 -8.89 22.35
N LYS A 203 11.26 -8.80 23.56
CA LYS A 203 12.56 -8.14 23.80
C LYS A 203 13.70 -8.88 23.10
N GLU A 204 13.70 -10.21 23.15
CA GLU A 204 14.72 -11.04 22.48
C GLU A 204 14.64 -10.91 20.97
N VAL A 205 13.44 -10.90 20.38
CA VAL A 205 13.25 -10.70 18.93
C VAL A 205 13.72 -9.31 18.51
N LEU A 206 13.36 -8.26 19.24
CA LEU A 206 13.84 -6.91 18.97
C LEU A 206 15.36 -6.81 19.12
N SER A 207 15.92 -7.39 20.20
CA SER A 207 17.37 -7.46 20.39
C SER A 207 18.05 -8.16 19.21
N PHE A 208 17.49 -9.30 18.74
CA PHE A 208 18.01 -10.01 17.57
C PHE A 208 17.99 -9.11 16.32
N ILE A 209 16.90 -8.39 16.05
CA ILE A 209 16.79 -7.48 14.91
C ILE A 209 17.88 -6.39 15.01
N PHE A 210 18.06 -5.76 16.17
CA PHE A 210 19.04 -4.69 16.37
C PHE A 210 20.49 -5.18 16.23
N HIS A 211 20.77 -6.41 16.62
CA HIS A 211 22.11 -7.01 16.46
C HIS A 211 22.37 -7.58 15.05
N GLN A 212 21.39 -7.56 14.16
CA GLN A 212 21.51 -8.00 12.78
C GLN A 212 21.40 -6.81 11.80
N PRO A 213 22.51 -6.12 11.46
CA PRO A 213 22.48 -4.93 10.62
C PRO A 213 21.78 -5.15 9.28
N ALA A 214 21.88 -6.36 8.75
CA ALA A 214 21.24 -6.70 7.48
C ALA A 214 19.72 -6.74 7.54
N LEU A 215 19.11 -7.17 8.66
CA LEU A 215 17.66 -7.11 8.85
C LEU A 215 17.18 -5.67 9.03
N TRP A 216 17.91 -4.90 9.83
CA TRP A 216 17.59 -3.50 10.07
C TRP A 216 17.61 -2.68 8.79
N VAL A 217 18.66 -2.87 7.97
CA VAL A 217 18.76 -2.21 6.66
C VAL A 217 17.61 -2.60 5.73
N MET A 218 17.19 -3.88 5.70
CA MET A 218 16.04 -4.30 4.88
C MET A 218 14.72 -3.67 5.34
N MET A 219 14.52 -3.52 6.66
CA MET A 219 13.33 -2.85 7.20
C MET A 219 13.32 -1.35 6.89
N LEU A 220 14.46 -0.67 7.07
CA LEU A 220 14.63 0.73 6.68
C LEU A 220 14.40 0.91 5.17
N LEU A 221 14.89 -0.02 4.37
CA LEU A 221 14.67 0.00 2.93
C LEU A 221 13.18 -0.17 2.56
N THR A 222 12.44 -1.03 3.29
CA THR A 222 10.98 -1.13 3.12
C THR A 222 10.29 0.19 3.40
N MET A 223 10.67 0.87 4.50
CA MET A 223 10.14 2.18 4.86
C MET A 223 10.44 3.21 3.76
N LEU A 224 11.69 3.27 3.31
CA LEU A 224 12.16 4.21 2.30
C LEU A 224 11.46 4.00 0.94
N VAL A 225 11.33 2.75 0.49
CA VAL A 225 10.61 2.40 -0.74
C VAL A 225 9.14 2.83 -0.67
N GLN A 226 8.49 2.61 0.47
CA GLN A 226 7.10 3.03 0.65
C GLN A 226 6.97 4.55 0.79
N THR A 227 7.89 5.20 1.48
CA THR A 227 7.94 6.67 1.53
C THR A 227 8.01 7.25 0.12
N GLY A 228 8.92 6.76 -0.72
CA GLY A 228 9.03 7.20 -2.11
C GLY A 228 7.77 6.92 -2.93
N ASN A 229 7.20 5.71 -2.82
CA ASN A 229 5.99 5.34 -3.57
C ASN A 229 4.77 6.19 -3.20
N PHE A 230 4.63 6.55 -1.92
CA PHE A 230 3.47 7.30 -1.41
C PHE A 230 3.66 8.82 -1.39
N SER A 231 4.88 9.34 -1.57
CA SER A 231 5.14 10.79 -1.56
C SER A 231 4.43 11.54 -2.68
N ILE A 232 4.30 10.92 -3.84
CA ILE A 232 3.70 11.54 -5.03
C ILE A 232 2.18 11.30 -5.11
N GLN A 233 1.65 10.33 -4.39
CA GLN A 233 0.23 9.99 -4.51
C GLN A 233 -0.73 11.18 -4.28
N PRO A 234 -0.58 12.00 -3.23
CA PRO A 234 -1.46 13.15 -3.01
C PRO A 234 -1.26 14.29 -4.02
N LEU A 235 -0.17 14.28 -4.76
CA LEU A 235 0.22 15.34 -5.69
C LEU A 235 -0.06 14.98 -7.14
N LEU A 236 -0.26 13.68 -7.43
CA LEU A 236 -0.27 13.20 -8.81
C LEU A 236 -1.40 13.81 -9.64
N ALA A 237 -2.59 13.98 -9.06
CA ALA A 237 -3.71 14.59 -9.76
C ALA A 237 -3.47 16.10 -10.04
N LEU A 238 -2.87 16.81 -9.07
CA LEU A 238 -2.49 18.21 -9.24
C LEU A 238 -1.44 18.36 -10.35
N TYR A 239 -0.48 17.43 -10.39
CA TYR A 239 0.55 17.42 -11.43
C TYR A 239 -0.02 17.07 -12.84
N VAL A 240 -0.97 16.15 -12.91
CA VAL A 240 -1.69 15.86 -14.16
C VAL A 240 -2.46 17.09 -14.63
N ASN A 241 -3.04 17.87 -13.71
CA ASN A 241 -3.70 19.15 -14.06
C ASN A 241 -2.71 20.16 -14.68
N GLU A 242 -1.50 20.28 -14.12
CA GLU A 242 -0.45 21.14 -14.70
C GLU A 242 -0.04 20.72 -16.13
N LEU A 243 -0.03 19.40 -16.42
CA LEU A 243 0.44 18.85 -17.70
C LEU A 243 -0.64 18.76 -18.78
N HIS A 244 -1.89 18.55 -18.38
CA HIS A 244 -2.99 18.21 -19.32
C HIS A 244 -4.14 19.21 -19.27
N GLY A 245 -4.28 19.93 -18.16
CA GLY A 245 -5.43 20.82 -17.93
C GLY A 245 -6.64 20.09 -17.34
N PRO A 246 -7.79 20.78 -17.24
CA PRO A 246 -8.93 20.32 -16.44
C PRO A 246 -9.83 19.28 -17.15
N VAL A 247 -9.65 19.02 -18.45
CA VAL A 247 -10.56 18.13 -19.22
C VAL A 247 -10.31 16.67 -18.87
N ASN A 248 -11.34 15.97 -18.38
CA ASN A 248 -11.26 14.56 -17.93
C ASN A 248 -10.10 14.32 -16.96
N LEU A 249 -9.87 15.28 -16.07
CA LEU A 249 -8.70 15.33 -15.20
C LEU A 249 -8.65 14.15 -14.23
N ALA A 250 -9.77 13.76 -13.63
CA ALA A 250 -9.81 12.65 -12.70
C ALA A 250 -9.55 11.31 -13.40
N PHE A 251 -10.03 11.14 -14.64
CA PHE A 251 -9.74 9.94 -15.44
C PHE A 251 -8.26 9.81 -15.77
N PHE A 252 -7.63 10.88 -16.27
CA PHE A 252 -6.20 10.86 -16.60
C PHE A 252 -5.32 10.73 -15.34
N SER A 253 -5.75 11.28 -14.23
CA SER A 253 -5.12 11.03 -12.93
C SER A 253 -5.24 9.54 -12.56
N GLY A 254 -6.41 8.94 -12.71
CA GLY A 254 -6.63 7.50 -12.51
C GLY A 254 -5.72 6.65 -13.41
N MET A 255 -5.54 7.04 -14.69
CA MET A 255 -4.59 6.38 -15.60
C MET A 255 -3.15 6.45 -15.08
N ALA A 256 -2.72 7.60 -14.55
CA ALA A 256 -1.37 7.77 -14.01
C ALA A 256 -1.11 6.89 -12.78
N PHE A 257 -2.11 6.70 -11.92
CA PHE A 257 -2.06 5.73 -10.82
C PHE A 257 -2.01 4.29 -11.34
N SER A 258 -2.92 3.93 -12.23
CA SER A 258 -3.06 2.57 -12.76
C SER A 258 -1.85 2.14 -13.61
N ALA A 259 -1.19 3.07 -14.31
CA ALA A 259 0.03 2.80 -15.07
C ALA A 259 1.13 2.16 -14.21
N THR A 260 1.35 2.67 -12.99
CA THR A 260 2.30 2.09 -12.04
C THR A 260 1.89 0.68 -11.62
N GLY A 261 0.60 0.46 -11.35
CA GLY A 261 0.06 -0.85 -10.98
C GLY A 261 0.23 -1.88 -12.10
N LEU A 262 -0.06 -1.50 -13.35
CA LEU A 262 0.12 -2.33 -14.54
C LEU A 262 1.58 -2.74 -14.73
N GLY A 263 2.52 -1.79 -14.66
CA GLY A 263 3.95 -2.07 -14.75
C GLY A 263 4.40 -3.06 -13.68
N SER A 264 3.94 -2.87 -12.45
CA SER A 264 4.27 -3.73 -11.31
C SER A 264 3.81 -5.18 -11.53
N LEU A 265 2.58 -5.39 -11.99
CA LEU A 265 2.03 -6.73 -12.25
C LEU A 265 2.80 -7.50 -13.32
N LEU A 266 3.22 -6.82 -14.40
CA LEU A 266 3.88 -7.46 -15.53
C LEU A 266 5.21 -8.14 -15.16
N LEU A 267 5.99 -7.54 -14.28
CA LEU A 267 7.33 -8.01 -13.98
C LEU A 267 7.50 -8.58 -12.56
N ALA A 268 6.50 -8.51 -11.69
CA ALA A 268 6.60 -8.97 -10.30
C ALA A 268 7.14 -10.41 -10.18
N ARG A 269 6.62 -11.33 -10.99
CA ARG A 269 7.07 -12.73 -11.00
C ARG A 269 8.51 -12.87 -11.51
N LYS A 270 8.84 -12.18 -12.60
CA LYS A 270 10.19 -12.25 -13.19
C LYS A 270 11.26 -11.75 -12.24
N TRP A 271 10.97 -10.70 -11.46
CA TRP A 271 11.90 -10.18 -10.46
C TRP A 271 12.12 -11.17 -9.30
N GLY A 272 11.11 -11.94 -8.92
CA GLY A 272 11.25 -13.05 -7.97
C GLY A 272 12.22 -14.10 -8.49
N ASP A 273 11.99 -14.61 -9.70
CA ASP A 273 12.84 -15.62 -10.35
C ASP A 273 14.29 -15.14 -10.54
N LEU A 274 14.49 -13.87 -10.91
CA LEU A 274 15.81 -13.25 -11.02
C LEU A 274 16.48 -13.09 -9.65
N GLY A 275 15.72 -12.74 -8.63
CA GLY A 275 16.18 -12.64 -7.24
C GLY A 275 16.71 -13.98 -6.72
N ASP A 276 16.02 -15.07 -7.03
CA ASP A 276 16.42 -16.43 -6.65
C ASP A 276 17.72 -16.87 -7.38
N ARG A 277 17.89 -16.48 -8.67
CA ARG A 277 19.06 -16.86 -9.48
C ARG A 277 20.30 -16.01 -9.18
N TYR A 278 20.15 -14.69 -9.10
CA TYR A 278 21.30 -13.76 -9.01
C TYR A 278 21.50 -13.17 -7.61
N GLY A 279 20.59 -13.50 -6.69
CA GLY A 279 20.55 -13.00 -5.31
C GLY A 279 19.73 -11.74 -5.17
N HIS A 280 18.77 -11.76 -4.25
CA HIS A 280 17.79 -10.67 -4.01
C HIS A 280 18.44 -9.30 -3.79
N ARG A 281 19.60 -9.25 -3.13
CA ARG A 281 20.28 -7.97 -2.84
C ARG A 281 20.80 -7.26 -4.09
N ARG A 282 21.38 -8.02 -5.05
CA ARG A 282 21.86 -7.44 -6.32
C ARG A 282 20.69 -6.89 -7.14
N ILE A 283 19.62 -7.68 -7.23
CA ILE A 283 18.40 -7.26 -7.92
C ILE A 283 17.80 -6.02 -7.27
N LEU A 284 17.77 -5.95 -5.94
CA LEU A 284 17.29 -4.76 -5.21
C LEU A 284 18.07 -3.49 -5.54
N ILE A 285 19.39 -3.55 -5.62
CA ILE A 285 20.20 -2.37 -6.00
C ILE A 285 19.83 -1.92 -7.41
N GLY A 286 19.73 -2.84 -8.37
CA GLY A 286 19.34 -2.52 -9.74
C GLY A 286 17.94 -1.92 -9.83
N LEU A 287 16.98 -2.47 -9.07
CA LEU A 287 15.59 -1.96 -9.03
C LEU A 287 15.48 -0.59 -8.38
N LEU A 288 16.26 -0.32 -7.32
CA LEU A 288 16.29 0.98 -6.66
C LEU A 288 16.91 2.05 -7.57
N LEU A 289 17.99 1.72 -8.27
CA LEU A 289 18.58 2.61 -9.26
C LEU A 289 17.62 2.86 -10.42
N ALA A 290 16.97 1.82 -10.96
CA ALA A 290 15.97 1.98 -12.01
C ALA A 290 14.79 2.85 -11.54
N ALA A 291 14.28 2.63 -10.33
CA ALA A 291 13.23 3.46 -9.74
C ALA A 291 13.67 4.93 -9.63
N SER A 292 14.89 5.19 -9.14
CA SER A 292 15.47 6.54 -9.07
C SER A 292 15.55 7.18 -10.45
N ILE A 293 16.11 6.49 -11.43
CA ILE A 293 16.27 6.98 -12.80
C ILE A 293 14.90 7.29 -13.44
N PHE A 294 13.90 6.43 -13.25
CA PHE A 294 12.57 6.65 -13.84
C PHE A 294 11.76 7.77 -13.16
N PHE A 295 12.13 8.21 -11.97
CA PHE A 295 11.51 9.37 -11.32
C PHE A 295 11.98 10.72 -11.88
N ILE A 296 13.21 10.81 -12.37
CA ILE A 296 13.77 12.07 -12.90
C ILE A 296 12.98 12.56 -14.12
N PRO A 297 12.73 11.75 -15.17
CA PRO A 297 11.92 12.20 -16.30
C PRO A 297 10.46 12.52 -15.95
N GLN A 298 9.90 11.93 -14.87
CA GLN A 298 8.58 12.32 -14.40
C GLN A 298 8.58 13.76 -13.86
N ALA A 299 9.65 14.18 -13.16
CA ALA A 299 9.81 15.57 -12.69
C ALA A 299 9.94 16.58 -13.84
N LEU A 300 10.48 16.14 -14.98
CA LEU A 300 10.73 16.92 -16.19
C LEU A 300 9.66 16.72 -17.27
N ALA A 301 8.58 16.02 -16.97
CA ALA A 301 7.56 15.70 -17.94
C ALA A 301 6.94 16.99 -18.50
N SER A 302 6.97 17.13 -19.84
CA SER A 302 6.33 18.20 -20.60
C SER A 302 4.94 17.84 -21.11
N SER A 303 4.52 16.58 -20.94
CA SER A 303 3.23 16.09 -21.37
C SER A 303 2.77 14.91 -20.51
N LEU A 304 1.46 14.69 -20.49
CA LEU A 304 0.85 13.55 -19.81
C LEU A 304 1.39 12.21 -20.33
N SER A 305 1.62 12.07 -21.63
CA SER A 305 2.13 10.83 -22.23
C SER A 305 3.51 10.45 -21.69
N VAL A 306 4.40 11.42 -21.54
CA VAL A 306 5.72 11.21 -20.94
C VAL A 306 5.56 10.74 -19.47
N LEU A 307 4.71 11.41 -18.71
CA LEU A 307 4.42 11.02 -17.34
C LEU A 307 3.91 9.56 -17.27
N LEU A 308 2.93 9.18 -18.09
CA LEU A 308 2.35 7.83 -18.10
C LEU A 308 3.39 6.74 -18.42
N VAL A 309 4.25 6.99 -19.43
CA VAL A 309 5.32 6.05 -19.80
C VAL A 309 6.27 5.82 -18.62
N PHE A 310 6.76 6.90 -18.00
CA PHE A 310 7.71 6.76 -16.90
C PHE A 310 7.04 6.26 -15.60
N ARG A 311 5.76 6.51 -15.39
CA ARG A 311 4.96 5.89 -14.33
C ARG A 311 4.86 4.37 -14.51
N PHE A 312 4.64 3.92 -15.74
CA PHE A 312 4.61 2.51 -16.09
C PHE A 312 5.98 1.84 -15.89
N LEU A 313 7.07 2.45 -16.38
CA LEU A 313 8.43 1.95 -16.20
C LEU A 313 8.83 1.90 -14.71
N PHE A 314 8.49 2.93 -13.95
CA PHE A 314 8.65 2.91 -12.49
C PHE A 314 7.87 1.76 -11.85
N GLY A 315 6.64 1.51 -12.29
CA GLY A 315 5.83 0.38 -11.85
C GLY A 315 6.53 -0.95 -12.08
N MET A 316 7.19 -1.14 -13.22
CA MET A 316 7.97 -2.35 -13.52
C MET A 316 9.08 -2.58 -12.48
N ALA A 317 9.77 -1.53 -12.05
CA ALA A 317 10.78 -1.63 -10.99
C ALA A 317 10.14 -1.91 -9.61
N MET A 318 9.04 -1.22 -9.29
CA MET A 318 8.31 -1.38 -8.01
C MET A 318 7.79 -2.81 -7.80
N GLY A 319 7.41 -3.51 -8.87
CA GLY A 319 6.92 -4.88 -8.80
C GLY A 319 7.89 -5.87 -8.16
N GLY A 320 9.19 -5.58 -8.19
CA GLY A 320 10.23 -6.43 -7.58
C GLY A 320 10.70 -5.98 -6.20
N LEU A 321 10.58 -4.68 -5.85
CA LEU A 321 11.19 -4.13 -4.65
C LEU A 321 10.70 -4.81 -3.36
N LEU A 322 9.41 -4.77 -3.09
CA LEU A 322 8.86 -5.34 -1.85
C LEU A 322 8.97 -6.86 -1.77
N PRO A 323 8.69 -7.64 -2.83
CA PRO A 323 8.90 -9.09 -2.81
C PRO A 323 10.36 -9.47 -2.54
N CYS A 324 11.33 -8.82 -3.20
CA CYS A 324 12.74 -9.10 -3.01
C CYS A 324 13.24 -8.71 -1.60
N ILE A 325 12.76 -7.59 -1.02
CA ILE A 325 13.06 -7.24 0.37
C ILE A 325 12.51 -8.30 1.33
N THR A 326 11.26 -8.70 1.15
CA THR A 326 10.61 -9.71 1.99
C THR A 326 11.33 -11.06 1.90
N ALA A 327 11.74 -11.48 0.70
CA ALA A 327 12.54 -12.69 0.50
C ALA A 327 13.92 -12.58 1.16
N ALA A 328 14.59 -11.44 1.04
CA ALA A 328 15.88 -11.20 1.70
C ALA A 328 15.78 -11.25 3.24
N ILE A 329 14.70 -10.76 3.82
CA ILE A 329 14.41 -10.87 5.26
C ILE A 329 14.18 -12.34 5.63
N ARG A 330 13.38 -13.08 4.85
CA ARG A 330 13.06 -14.49 5.13
C ARG A 330 14.31 -15.36 5.19
N VAL A 331 15.27 -15.14 4.29
CA VAL A 331 16.53 -15.89 4.25
C VAL A 331 17.40 -15.64 5.50
N GLN A 332 17.28 -14.47 6.11
CA GLN A 332 18.09 -14.06 7.26
C GLN A 332 17.42 -14.33 8.61
N ALA A 333 16.11 -14.46 8.62
CA ALA A 333 15.30 -14.65 9.83
C ALA A 333 15.29 -16.13 10.23
N PRO A 334 15.60 -16.47 11.50
CA PRO A 334 15.41 -17.83 12.03
C PRO A 334 13.94 -18.27 11.89
N GLY A 335 13.72 -19.52 11.48
CA GLY A 335 12.37 -20.04 11.22
C GLY A 335 11.40 -19.90 12.40
N SER A 336 11.91 -19.97 13.65
CA SER A 336 11.13 -19.83 14.88
C SER A 336 10.53 -18.45 15.11
N ILE A 337 11.17 -17.37 14.63
CA ILE A 337 10.77 -15.98 14.83
C ILE A 337 10.51 -15.23 13.50
N GLN A 338 10.55 -15.94 12.37
CA GLN A 338 10.41 -15.36 11.03
C GLN A 338 9.10 -14.59 10.86
N GLY A 339 8.00 -15.12 11.40
CA GLY A 339 6.70 -14.45 11.32
C GLY A 339 6.66 -13.13 12.06
N GLU A 340 7.31 -13.05 13.22
CA GLU A 340 7.38 -11.82 14.02
C GLU A 340 8.27 -10.76 13.37
N ILE A 341 9.42 -11.18 12.82
CA ILE A 341 10.32 -10.29 12.06
C ILE A 341 9.61 -9.71 10.83
N LEU A 342 8.85 -10.51 10.10
CA LEU A 342 8.03 -10.03 8.99
C LEU A 342 6.91 -9.08 9.46
N GLY A 343 6.35 -9.32 10.65
CA GLY A 343 5.42 -8.39 11.28
C GLY A 343 6.02 -7.01 11.55
N TYR A 344 7.24 -6.96 12.09
CA TYR A 344 7.98 -5.69 12.24
C TYR A 344 8.25 -5.02 10.89
N ASN A 345 8.60 -5.78 9.85
CA ASN A 345 8.77 -5.22 8.51
C ASN A 345 7.49 -4.57 7.96
N VAL A 346 6.32 -5.14 8.26
CA VAL A 346 5.02 -4.53 7.92
C VAL A 346 4.82 -3.21 8.67
N SER A 347 5.27 -3.09 9.91
CA SER A 347 5.24 -1.83 10.66
C SER A 347 6.09 -0.74 9.99
N PHE A 348 7.31 -1.07 9.53
CA PHE A 348 8.15 -0.16 8.74
C PHE A 348 7.49 0.25 7.41
N ARG A 349 6.78 -0.68 6.78
CA ARG A 349 5.99 -0.40 5.59
C ARG A 349 4.91 0.65 5.85
N PHE A 350 4.16 0.53 6.95
CA PHE A 350 3.15 1.52 7.32
C PHE A 350 3.75 2.88 7.68
N LEU A 351 4.89 2.91 8.37
CA LEU A 351 5.61 4.16 8.63
C LEU A 351 5.98 4.86 7.31
N GLY A 352 6.46 4.13 6.31
CA GLY A 352 6.71 4.68 4.97
C GLY A 352 5.46 5.24 4.31
N ASN A 353 4.31 4.55 4.45
CA ASN A 353 3.03 5.02 3.91
C ASN A 353 2.55 6.32 4.59
N VAL A 354 2.94 6.56 5.84
CA VAL A 354 2.65 7.83 6.57
C VAL A 354 3.61 8.93 6.14
N LEU A 355 4.92 8.63 6.16
CA LEU A 355 5.96 9.63 5.87
C LEU A 355 5.90 10.10 4.42
N GLY A 356 5.56 9.22 3.47
CA GLY A 356 5.49 9.57 2.06
C GLY A 356 4.60 10.77 1.77
N PRO A 357 3.29 10.69 2.02
CA PRO A 357 2.35 11.78 1.77
C PRO A 357 2.72 13.08 2.51
N LEU A 358 3.22 12.96 3.75
CA LEU A 358 3.65 14.11 4.55
C LEU A 358 4.84 14.82 3.90
N ILE A 359 5.88 14.07 3.55
CA ILE A 359 7.08 14.63 2.90
C ILE A 359 6.72 15.23 1.54
N GLY A 360 5.96 14.50 0.72
CA GLY A 360 5.52 14.99 -0.59
C GLY A 360 4.72 16.29 -0.49
N GLY A 361 3.71 16.32 0.38
CA GLY A 361 2.87 17.51 0.59
C GLY A 361 3.62 18.71 1.15
N ILE A 362 4.55 18.50 2.09
CA ILE A 362 5.36 19.59 2.65
C ILE A 362 6.36 20.14 1.61
N ILE A 363 7.09 19.27 0.91
CA ILE A 363 8.07 19.69 -0.08
C ILE A 363 7.38 20.45 -1.22
N SER A 364 6.31 19.90 -1.78
CA SER A 364 5.60 20.56 -2.87
C SER A 364 5.02 21.92 -2.46
N SER A 365 4.53 22.05 -1.22
CA SER A 365 3.93 23.29 -0.73
C SER A 365 4.92 24.45 -0.56
N HIS A 366 6.22 24.16 -0.40
CA HIS A 366 7.26 25.18 -0.24
C HIS A 366 8.06 25.40 -1.52
N PHE A 367 8.09 24.42 -2.41
CA PHE A 367 8.83 24.46 -3.67
C PHE A 367 7.87 24.26 -4.84
N THR A 368 8.01 23.14 -5.53
CA THR A 368 7.16 22.72 -6.68
C THR A 368 6.78 21.26 -6.54
N ILE A 369 5.77 20.83 -7.29
CA ILE A 369 5.44 19.38 -7.36
C ILE A 369 6.62 18.61 -7.94
N SER A 370 7.34 19.13 -8.93
CA SER A 370 8.55 18.53 -9.47
C SER A 370 9.64 18.31 -8.42
N ALA A 371 9.79 19.20 -7.42
CA ALA A 371 10.74 19.02 -6.32
C ALA A 371 10.44 17.74 -5.52
N ALA A 372 9.18 17.40 -5.30
CA ALA A 372 8.80 16.15 -4.63
C ALA A 372 9.22 14.91 -5.44
N PHE A 373 9.17 14.95 -6.77
CA PHE A 373 9.70 13.89 -7.63
C PHE A 373 11.22 13.75 -7.51
N TYR A 374 11.98 14.85 -7.50
CA TYR A 374 13.44 14.79 -7.31
C TYR A 374 13.83 14.24 -5.94
N VAL A 375 13.15 14.66 -4.86
CA VAL A 375 13.37 14.11 -3.52
C VAL A 375 13.06 12.62 -3.49
N THR A 376 12.02 12.18 -4.16
CA THR A 376 11.67 10.76 -4.28
C THR A 376 12.74 9.98 -5.04
N ALA A 377 13.26 10.52 -6.16
CA ALA A 377 14.38 9.92 -6.89
C ALA A 377 15.61 9.79 -5.99
N PHE A 378 15.94 10.83 -5.22
CA PHE A 378 17.03 10.81 -4.26
C PHE A 378 16.83 9.75 -3.16
N LEU A 379 15.61 9.57 -2.63
CA LEU A 379 15.32 8.53 -1.65
C LEU A 379 15.60 7.13 -2.19
N PHE A 380 15.20 6.82 -3.41
CA PHE A 380 15.52 5.53 -4.04
C PHE A 380 17.02 5.36 -4.28
N PHE A 381 17.70 6.41 -4.72
CA PHE A 381 19.16 6.40 -4.89
C PHE A 381 19.89 6.16 -3.56
N ALA A 382 19.51 6.88 -2.50
CA ALA A 382 20.05 6.70 -1.16
C ALA A 382 19.85 5.27 -0.64
N GLY A 383 18.68 4.67 -0.92
CA GLY A 383 18.42 3.27 -0.61
C GLY A 383 19.36 2.31 -1.35
N ALA A 384 19.65 2.57 -2.62
CA ALA A 384 20.62 1.77 -3.39
C ALA A 384 22.03 1.91 -2.82
N CYS A 385 22.46 3.12 -2.50
CA CYS A 385 23.77 3.38 -1.86
C CYS A 385 23.87 2.70 -0.50
N MET A 386 22.86 2.81 0.36
CA MET A 386 22.83 2.16 1.68
C MET A 386 23.01 0.64 1.55
N LEU A 387 22.32 0.01 0.60
CA LEU A 387 22.43 -1.43 0.37
C LEU A 387 23.78 -1.82 -0.21
N TRP A 388 24.33 -1.02 -1.12
CA TRP A 388 25.65 -1.24 -1.72
C TRP A 388 26.77 -1.15 -0.68
N ILE A 389 26.77 -0.12 0.17
CA ILE A 389 27.74 0.07 1.25
C ILE A 389 27.71 -1.12 2.21
N MET A 390 26.53 -1.58 2.62
CA MET A 390 26.39 -2.75 3.48
C MET A 390 26.98 -4.01 2.85
N GLN A 391 26.87 -4.20 1.52
CA GLN A 391 27.46 -5.35 0.84
C GLN A 391 29.00 -5.30 0.85
N LYS A 392 29.59 -4.12 0.70
CA LYS A 392 31.03 -3.93 0.70
C LYS A 392 31.63 -4.29 2.07
N PHE A 393 31.07 -3.74 3.16
CA PHE A 393 31.56 -4.03 4.51
C PHE A 393 31.49 -5.53 4.86
N ARG A 394 30.47 -6.24 4.41
CA ARG A 394 30.36 -7.68 4.66
C ARG A 394 31.41 -8.49 3.90
N LYS A 395 31.74 -8.13 2.66
CA LYS A 395 32.82 -8.79 1.89
C LYS A 395 34.17 -8.58 2.55
N ASP A 396 34.46 -7.36 2.99
CA ASP A 396 35.75 -7.03 3.62
C ASP A 396 35.91 -7.72 4.99
N SER A 397 34.82 -7.96 5.72
CA SER A 397 34.86 -8.74 6.97
C SER A 397 35.13 -10.23 6.74
N TYR A 398 34.62 -10.82 5.66
CA TYR A 398 34.96 -12.22 5.32
C TYR A 398 36.38 -12.35 4.78
N ALA A 399 36.86 -11.40 3.99
CA ALA A 399 38.24 -11.41 3.45
C ALA A 399 39.31 -11.20 4.54
N LYS A 400 38.95 -10.57 5.67
CA LYS A 400 39.85 -10.41 6.82
C LYS A 400 39.82 -11.59 7.80
N ALA A 401 38.82 -12.44 7.70
CA ALA A 401 38.67 -13.63 8.57
C ALA A 401 39.11 -14.94 7.92
N SER A 402 39.41 -14.91 6.64
CA SER A 402 40.11 -15.97 5.84
C SER A 402 41.59 -15.70 5.72
#